data_de6bbca9c4f09530cdab2d21e8cc298d
#
_entry.id   de6bbca9c4f09530cdab2d21e8cc298d
#
_cell.length_a   1.000
_cell.length_b   1.000
_cell.length_c   1.000
_cell.angle_alpha   90.00
_cell.angle_beta   90.00
_cell.angle_gamma   90.00
#
_symmetry.space_group_name_H-M   'P 1'
#
loop_
_entity.id
_entity.type
_entity.pdbx_description
1 polymer ?
#
loop_
_entity_poly.entity_id
_entity_poly.type
_entity_poly.pdbx_seq_one_letter_code
_entity_poly.pdbx_strand_id
1 'polypeptide(L)'
;KSTSKRYILCEGYMDVISMHEAGFDTAVCACGTALTPEQVKLLTEYADEVVLSYDSDEAGQKATERSLALFSGTNLQVRVLNIPGAKDPDEFIRTYGRDRFEAVLEGTATPLEFKLAKAVKKYDLRNDAQRLQYVDEAIGILAGSAVSPTARDVYAGRIAEQTGIDKKAVLVQLESAVRGAGRRARRKEQNELSRQGIAADIRVPYDRGGEAALGAASAARQLVAAMLQDAGAIPYIRERLNLGMVVLPEMQQAIKAIYDCAARGQPANATTLSPLLEEKAYSQVMLAQAQNADTRLTRRDIDMLLDRLQTANPESAQVAGTTDDEFRQKFAALARKKVGERPPEE
;
A
#
# COMPACT_ATOMS: atom_id res chain seq x y z
N LYS A 1 -4.06 37.75 -16.95
CA LYS A 1 -3.61 36.83 -15.85
C LYS A 1 -4.77 36.74 -14.89
N SER A 2 -5.49 35.63 -14.88
CA SER A 2 -6.52 35.36 -13.88
C SER A 2 -5.88 35.43 -12.50
N THR A 3 -6.51 36.12 -11.56
CA THR A 3 -6.14 36.17 -10.17
C THR A 3 -6.69 34.97 -9.40
N SER A 4 -7.58 34.20 -10.01
CA SER A 4 -8.19 33.01 -9.43
C SER A 4 -7.26 31.82 -9.63
N LYS A 5 -6.94 31.16 -8.54
CA LYS A 5 -6.20 29.90 -8.56
C LYS A 5 -7.13 28.67 -8.59
N ARG A 6 -8.43 28.89 -8.83
CA ARG A 6 -9.45 27.86 -9.04
C ARG A 6 -9.57 27.58 -10.54
N TYR A 7 -9.30 26.34 -10.95
CA TYR A 7 -9.49 25.88 -12.33
C TYR A 7 -10.70 24.98 -12.43
N ILE A 8 -11.43 25.07 -13.55
CA ILE A 8 -12.59 24.23 -13.85
C ILE A 8 -12.18 23.23 -14.93
N LEU A 9 -12.13 21.96 -14.60
CA LEU A 9 -11.74 20.90 -15.53
C LEU A 9 -12.99 20.27 -16.13
N CYS A 10 -13.21 20.54 -17.40
CA CYS A 10 -14.33 20.05 -18.21
C CYS A 10 -13.96 18.78 -18.97
N GLU A 11 -14.96 18.09 -19.53
CA GLU A 11 -14.74 16.90 -20.35
C GLU A 11 -14.27 17.29 -21.76
N GLY A 12 -14.95 18.22 -22.40
CA GLY A 12 -14.71 18.63 -23.77
C GLY A 12 -14.30 20.08 -23.95
N TYR A 13 -13.77 20.38 -25.15
CA TYR A 13 -13.39 21.74 -25.52
C TYR A 13 -14.63 22.67 -25.79
N MET A 14 -15.79 22.09 -26.13
CA MET A 14 -17.01 22.87 -26.28
C MET A 14 -17.48 23.47 -24.96
N ASP A 15 -17.40 22.69 -23.88
CA ASP A 15 -17.67 23.19 -22.53
C ASP A 15 -16.73 24.32 -22.14
N VAL A 16 -15.44 24.17 -22.47
CA VAL A 16 -14.42 25.21 -22.20
C VAL A 16 -14.77 26.49 -22.96
N ILE A 17 -15.13 26.43 -24.26
CA ILE A 17 -15.50 27.56 -25.06
C ILE A 17 -16.72 28.28 -24.45
N SER A 18 -17.78 27.53 -24.16
CA SER A 18 -19.00 28.05 -23.57
C SER A 18 -18.76 28.71 -22.21
N MET A 19 -17.90 28.09 -21.38
CA MET A 19 -17.49 28.66 -20.10
C MET A 19 -16.71 29.96 -20.26
N HIS A 20 -15.76 30.03 -21.20
CA HIS A 20 -14.98 31.23 -21.47
C HIS A 20 -15.89 32.36 -22.00
N GLU A 21 -16.86 32.06 -22.89
CA GLU A 21 -17.84 33.01 -23.33
C GLU A 21 -18.70 33.56 -22.19
N ALA A 22 -19.02 32.71 -21.21
CA ALA A 22 -19.71 33.10 -19.99
C ALA A 22 -18.82 33.83 -18.97
N GLY A 23 -17.52 33.99 -19.23
CA GLY A 23 -16.56 34.69 -18.38
C GLY A 23 -15.87 33.84 -17.30
N PHE A 24 -15.89 32.51 -17.44
CA PHE A 24 -15.14 31.58 -16.60
C PHE A 24 -13.80 31.24 -17.29
N ASP A 25 -12.85 32.14 -17.22
CA ASP A 25 -11.57 32.12 -17.96
C ASP A 25 -10.54 31.11 -17.46
N THR A 26 -10.86 30.37 -16.41
CA THR A 26 -10.02 29.29 -15.85
C THR A 26 -10.53 27.90 -16.22
N ALA A 27 -11.52 27.81 -17.13
CA ALA A 27 -11.97 26.51 -17.63
C ALA A 27 -10.92 25.90 -18.58
N VAL A 28 -10.64 24.61 -18.38
CA VAL A 28 -9.69 23.80 -19.16
C VAL A 28 -10.25 22.40 -19.39
N CYS A 29 -9.72 21.67 -20.36
CA CYS A 29 -10.10 20.27 -20.58
C CYS A 29 -8.90 19.40 -20.99
N ALA A 30 -9.08 18.09 -20.92
CA ALA A 30 -8.11 17.10 -21.41
C ALA A 30 -8.24 16.83 -22.93
N CYS A 31 -9.06 17.61 -23.66
CA CYS A 31 -9.25 17.61 -25.11
C CYS A 31 -9.59 16.23 -25.70
N GLY A 32 -10.65 15.58 -25.22
CA GLY A 32 -11.18 14.33 -25.78
C GLY A 32 -10.39 13.07 -25.39
N THR A 33 -9.46 13.20 -24.47
CA THR A 33 -8.70 12.09 -23.90
C THR A 33 -8.93 11.99 -22.39
N ALA A 34 -8.65 10.83 -21.80
CA ALA A 34 -8.64 10.74 -20.34
C ALA A 34 -7.54 11.63 -19.76
N LEU A 35 -7.79 12.22 -18.57
CA LEU A 35 -6.81 13.00 -17.84
C LEU A 35 -5.56 12.16 -17.54
N THR A 36 -4.37 12.73 -17.79
CA THR A 36 -3.09 12.04 -17.55
C THR A 36 -2.39 12.54 -16.29
N PRO A 37 -1.46 11.74 -15.70
CA PRO A 37 -0.65 12.17 -14.56
C PRO A 37 0.16 13.45 -14.84
N GLU A 38 0.64 13.64 -16.09
CA GLU A 38 1.39 14.83 -16.50
C GLU A 38 0.52 16.08 -16.49
N GLN A 39 -0.74 15.96 -16.96
CA GLN A 39 -1.71 17.06 -16.91
C GLN A 39 -2.08 17.40 -15.46
N VAL A 40 -2.23 16.39 -14.60
CA VAL A 40 -2.44 16.60 -13.15
C VAL A 40 -1.27 17.36 -12.54
N LYS A 41 -0.03 16.97 -12.86
CA LYS A 41 1.17 17.66 -12.40
C LYS A 41 1.16 19.13 -12.86
N LEU A 42 0.83 19.38 -14.12
CA LEU A 42 0.73 20.74 -14.67
C LEU A 42 -0.32 21.58 -13.90
N LEU A 43 -1.51 21.02 -13.65
CA LEU A 43 -2.54 21.70 -12.85
C LEU A 43 -2.05 22.00 -11.43
N THR A 44 -1.26 21.12 -10.82
CA THR A 44 -0.68 21.32 -9.48
C THR A 44 0.29 22.51 -9.42
N GLU A 45 0.91 22.86 -10.53
CA GLU A 45 1.82 24.02 -10.61
C GLU A 45 1.10 25.37 -10.71
N TYR A 46 -0.14 25.38 -11.23
CA TYR A 46 -0.88 26.61 -11.53
C TYR A 46 -2.12 26.83 -10.66
N ALA A 47 -2.70 25.79 -10.09
CA ALA A 47 -3.94 25.84 -9.34
C ALA A 47 -3.74 25.55 -7.85
N ASP A 48 -4.57 26.17 -7.01
CA ASP A 48 -4.76 25.77 -5.61
C ASP A 48 -5.99 24.85 -5.48
N GLU A 49 -6.98 25.05 -6.36
CA GLU A 49 -8.24 24.31 -6.39
C GLU A 49 -8.60 23.91 -7.83
N VAL A 50 -9.06 22.67 -7.99
CA VAL A 50 -9.61 22.17 -9.25
C VAL A 50 -11.04 21.69 -9.02
N VAL A 51 -11.97 22.21 -9.82
CA VAL A 51 -13.37 21.79 -9.85
C VAL A 51 -13.56 20.87 -11.04
N LEU A 52 -13.86 19.58 -10.80
CA LEU A 52 -14.20 18.62 -11.84
C LEU A 52 -15.64 18.87 -12.31
N SER A 53 -15.81 19.25 -13.56
CA SER A 53 -17.07 19.56 -14.20
C SER A 53 -17.29 18.67 -15.43
N TYR A 54 -17.51 17.38 -15.17
CA TYR A 54 -17.76 16.38 -16.18
C TYR A 54 -19.26 16.12 -16.33
N ASP A 55 -19.64 15.46 -17.43
CA ASP A 55 -21.03 15.12 -17.72
C ASP A 55 -21.69 14.39 -16.56
N SER A 56 -22.99 14.63 -16.36
CA SER A 56 -23.75 13.99 -15.27
C SER A 56 -24.14 12.54 -15.53
N ASP A 57 -23.84 12.01 -16.73
CA ASP A 57 -24.10 10.63 -17.12
C ASP A 57 -23.15 9.61 -16.47
N GLU A 58 -23.36 8.32 -16.75
CA GLU A 58 -22.54 7.24 -16.17
C GLU A 58 -21.07 7.32 -16.62
N ALA A 59 -20.81 7.77 -17.86
CA ALA A 59 -19.46 7.89 -18.40
C ALA A 59 -18.69 9.01 -17.71
N GLY A 60 -19.31 10.20 -17.57
CA GLY A 60 -18.74 11.34 -16.85
C GLY A 60 -18.54 11.05 -15.36
N GLN A 61 -19.43 10.29 -14.71
CA GLN A 61 -19.21 9.85 -13.33
C GLN A 61 -17.99 8.91 -13.21
N LYS A 62 -17.78 8.00 -14.15
CA LYS A 62 -16.58 7.14 -14.18
C LYS A 62 -15.31 7.96 -14.47
N ALA A 63 -15.41 8.98 -15.33
CA ALA A 63 -14.31 9.91 -15.60
C ALA A 63 -13.96 10.72 -14.34
N THR A 64 -14.97 11.22 -13.61
CA THR A 64 -14.79 11.88 -12.32
C THR A 64 -14.03 11.01 -11.33
N GLU A 65 -14.43 9.73 -11.16
CA GLU A 65 -13.75 8.81 -10.25
C GLU A 65 -12.29 8.56 -10.62
N ARG A 66 -12.01 8.38 -11.92
CA ARG A 66 -10.63 8.22 -12.41
C ARG A 66 -9.80 9.46 -12.15
N SER A 67 -10.34 10.65 -12.40
CA SER A 67 -9.68 11.93 -12.14
C SER A 67 -9.42 12.13 -10.65
N LEU A 68 -10.39 11.83 -9.78
CA LEU A 68 -10.20 11.88 -8.32
C LEU A 68 -9.08 10.94 -7.84
N ALA A 69 -8.92 9.77 -8.46
CA ALA A 69 -7.83 8.85 -8.15
C ALA A 69 -6.46 9.40 -8.55
N LEU A 70 -6.38 10.11 -9.70
CA LEU A 70 -5.15 10.76 -10.16
C LEU A 70 -4.75 11.95 -9.28
N PHE A 71 -5.70 12.74 -8.79
CA PHE A 71 -5.43 13.82 -7.85
C PHE A 71 -5.14 13.33 -6.42
N SER A 72 -5.41 12.06 -6.12
CA SER A 72 -5.10 11.46 -4.82
C SER A 72 -3.59 11.46 -4.58
N GLY A 73 -3.15 12.16 -3.57
CA GLY A 73 -1.71 12.32 -3.26
C GLY A 73 -1.12 13.65 -3.73
N THR A 74 -1.90 14.52 -4.38
CA THR A 74 -1.53 15.92 -4.63
C THR A 74 -1.99 16.81 -3.47
N ASN A 75 -1.40 18.01 -3.38
CA ASN A 75 -1.83 19.03 -2.41
C ASN A 75 -2.99 19.90 -2.92
N LEU A 76 -3.51 19.62 -4.11
CA LEU A 76 -4.63 20.36 -4.69
C LEU A 76 -5.93 20.11 -3.93
N GLN A 77 -6.68 21.18 -3.71
CA GLN A 77 -8.07 21.06 -3.31
C GLN A 77 -8.90 20.64 -4.52
N VAL A 78 -9.50 19.45 -4.46
CA VAL A 78 -10.35 18.96 -5.54
C VAL A 78 -11.80 19.02 -5.10
N ARG A 79 -12.64 19.58 -5.98
CA ARG A 79 -14.09 19.66 -5.83
C ARG A 79 -14.75 18.96 -7.00
N VAL A 80 -15.99 18.56 -6.82
CA VAL A 80 -16.80 17.96 -7.87
C VAL A 80 -18.05 18.82 -8.06
N LEU A 81 -18.25 19.30 -9.26
CA LEU A 81 -19.46 20.02 -9.64
C LEU A 81 -20.57 19.01 -9.94
N ASN A 82 -21.70 19.21 -9.30
CA ASN A 82 -22.93 18.50 -9.65
C ASN A 82 -23.89 19.49 -10.28
N ILE A 83 -24.19 19.31 -11.57
CA ILE A 83 -25.01 20.22 -12.34
C ILE A 83 -26.47 19.72 -12.29
N PRO A 84 -27.36 20.40 -11.56
CA PRO A 84 -28.74 19.97 -11.48
C PRO A 84 -29.52 20.39 -12.72
N GLY A 85 -30.25 19.47 -13.34
CA GLY A 85 -31.19 19.78 -14.42
C GLY A 85 -30.58 20.05 -15.80
N ALA A 86 -29.28 19.78 -15.97
CA ALA A 86 -28.61 19.80 -17.27
C ALA A 86 -27.61 18.65 -17.35
N LYS A 87 -27.22 18.29 -18.56
CA LYS A 87 -26.27 17.21 -18.82
C LYS A 87 -24.82 17.67 -18.57
N ASP A 88 -24.50 18.84 -19.06
CA ASP A 88 -23.18 19.42 -19.11
C ASP A 88 -23.20 20.93 -18.79
N PRO A 89 -22.03 21.55 -18.59
CA PRO A 89 -21.90 22.98 -18.32
C PRO A 89 -22.47 23.87 -19.41
N ASP A 90 -22.29 23.52 -20.69
CA ASP A 90 -22.78 24.28 -21.83
C ASP A 90 -24.31 24.39 -21.82
N GLU A 91 -25.00 23.25 -21.68
CA GLU A 91 -26.46 23.23 -21.58
C GLU A 91 -26.97 24.02 -20.37
N PHE A 92 -26.29 23.91 -19.22
CA PHE A 92 -26.70 24.65 -18.03
C PHE A 92 -26.57 26.14 -18.20
N ILE A 93 -25.43 26.62 -18.71
CA ILE A 93 -25.18 28.06 -18.90
C ILE A 93 -26.16 28.65 -19.93
N ARG A 94 -26.43 27.94 -21.02
CA ARG A 94 -27.40 28.36 -22.02
C ARG A 94 -28.83 28.44 -21.48
N THR A 95 -29.18 27.50 -20.59
CA THR A 95 -30.56 27.42 -20.07
C THR A 95 -30.80 28.36 -18.89
N TYR A 96 -29.84 28.44 -17.97
CA TYR A 96 -30.03 29.10 -16.67
C TYR A 96 -29.17 30.37 -16.49
N GLY A 97 -28.20 30.58 -17.35
CA GLY A 97 -27.32 31.74 -17.35
C GLY A 97 -26.13 31.60 -16.37
N ARG A 98 -25.20 32.55 -16.53
CA ARG A 98 -23.95 32.67 -15.79
C ARG A 98 -24.12 32.68 -14.27
N ASP A 99 -25.00 33.59 -13.78
CA ASP A 99 -25.12 33.82 -12.32
C ASP A 99 -25.58 32.58 -11.57
N ARG A 100 -26.46 31.77 -12.20
CA ARG A 100 -26.88 30.50 -11.63
C ARG A 100 -25.77 29.47 -11.66
N PHE A 101 -24.95 29.45 -12.71
CA PHE A 101 -23.79 28.56 -12.78
C PHE A 101 -22.76 28.93 -11.71
N GLU A 102 -22.50 30.22 -11.48
CA GLU A 102 -21.62 30.69 -10.41
C GLU A 102 -22.13 30.23 -9.02
N ALA A 103 -23.43 30.30 -8.76
CA ALA A 103 -24.02 29.78 -7.51
C ALA A 103 -23.84 28.24 -7.36
N VAL A 104 -23.92 27.50 -8.47
CA VAL A 104 -23.66 26.04 -8.45
C VAL A 104 -22.19 25.75 -8.22
N LEU A 105 -21.27 26.56 -8.75
CA LEU A 105 -19.82 26.46 -8.49
C LEU A 105 -19.48 26.70 -7.02
N GLU A 106 -20.19 27.56 -6.31
CA GLU A 106 -20.01 27.75 -4.85
C GLU A 106 -20.50 26.54 -4.04
N GLY A 107 -21.47 25.79 -4.57
CA GLY A 107 -22.05 24.59 -3.96
C GLY A 107 -21.33 23.29 -4.29
N THR A 108 -20.10 23.32 -4.77
CA THR A 108 -19.35 22.12 -5.17
C THR A 108 -19.11 21.13 -4.02
N ALA A 109 -19.25 19.86 -4.32
CA ALA A 109 -19.05 18.77 -3.36
C ALA A 109 -17.56 18.41 -3.18
N THR A 110 -17.19 18.00 -1.99
CA THR A 110 -15.90 17.35 -1.77
C THR A 110 -15.87 15.97 -2.43
N PRO A 111 -14.68 15.39 -2.71
CA PRO A 111 -14.58 14.02 -3.22
C PRO A 111 -15.30 12.99 -2.34
N LEU A 112 -15.31 13.22 -1.04
CA LEU A 112 -16.00 12.37 -0.08
C LEU A 112 -17.53 12.46 -0.24
N GLU A 113 -18.06 13.68 -0.31
CA GLU A 113 -19.50 13.92 -0.51
C GLU A 113 -19.98 13.35 -1.84
N PHE A 114 -19.20 13.49 -2.90
CA PHE A 114 -19.49 12.87 -4.20
C PHE A 114 -19.60 11.34 -4.08
N LYS A 115 -18.63 10.68 -3.41
CA LYS A 115 -18.66 9.24 -3.21
C LYS A 115 -19.87 8.78 -2.39
N LEU A 116 -20.20 9.50 -1.33
CA LEU A 116 -21.36 9.20 -0.49
C LEU A 116 -22.68 9.40 -1.25
N ALA A 117 -22.79 10.50 -2.02
CA ALA A 117 -23.97 10.78 -2.87
C ALA A 117 -24.14 9.74 -3.98
N LYS A 118 -23.05 9.21 -4.52
CA LYS A 118 -23.09 8.10 -5.48
C LYS A 118 -23.49 6.79 -4.80
N ALA A 119 -22.97 6.50 -3.61
CA ALA A 119 -23.28 5.29 -2.86
C ALA A 119 -24.78 5.22 -2.54
N VAL A 120 -25.38 6.29 -2.03
CA VAL A 120 -26.79 6.28 -1.65
C VAL A 120 -27.74 6.00 -2.83
N LYS A 121 -27.36 6.40 -4.05
CA LYS A 121 -28.18 6.17 -5.27
C LYS A 121 -28.28 4.69 -5.67
N LYS A 122 -27.41 3.81 -5.15
CA LYS A 122 -27.38 2.39 -5.48
C LYS A 122 -28.40 1.57 -4.69
N TYR A 123 -28.93 2.11 -3.58
CA TYR A 123 -29.70 1.37 -2.60
C TYR A 123 -31.07 1.97 -2.38
N ASP A 124 -32.09 1.13 -2.28
CA ASP A 124 -33.41 1.54 -1.78
C ASP A 124 -33.38 1.55 -0.24
N LEU A 125 -33.32 2.73 0.35
CA LEU A 125 -33.26 2.89 1.81
C LEU A 125 -34.57 2.50 2.54
N ARG A 126 -35.66 2.21 1.81
CA ARG A 126 -36.89 1.65 2.38
C ARG A 126 -36.74 0.15 2.66
N ASN A 127 -35.84 -0.52 1.97
CA ASN A 127 -35.52 -1.92 2.19
C ASN A 127 -34.43 -2.03 3.26
N ASP A 128 -34.71 -2.71 4.37
CA ASP A 128 -33.81 -2.83 5.51
C ASP A 128 -32.44 -3.44 5.15
N ALA A 129 -32.42 -4.46 4.30
CA ALA A 129 -31.17 -5.11 3.87
C ALA A 129 -30.32 -4.15 3.01
N GLN A 130 -30.93 -3.44 2.08
CA GLN A 130 -30.22 -2.46 1.25
C GLN A 130 -29.77 -1.25 2.05
N ARG A 131 -30.57 -0.82 3.02
CA ARG A 131 -30.22 0.25 3.95
C ARG A 131 -28.96 -0.09 4.77
N LEU A 132 -28.86 -1.32 5.26
CA LEU A 132 -27.66 -1.80 5.95
C LEU A 132 -26.44 -1.87 5.01
N GLN A 133 -26.63 -2.35 3.77
CA GLN A 133 -25.56 -2.36 2.74
C GLN A 133 -25.05 -0.95 2.42
N TYR A 134 -25.96 0.05 2.34
CA TYR A 134 -25.56 1.44 2.19
C TYR A 134 -24.71 1.92 3.36
N VAL A 135 -25.12 1.62 4.60
CA VAL A 135 -24.34 2.02 5.80
C VAL A 135 -22.96 1.40 5.79
N ASP A 136 -22.83 0.13 5.43
CA ASP A 136 -21.54 -0.56 5.33
C ASP A 136 -20.64 0.08 4.24
N GLU A 137 -21.19 0.40 3.04
CA GLU A 137 -20.45 1.07 1.98
C GLU A 137 -20.04 2.49 2.42
N ALA A 138 -20.94 3.26 3.00
CA ALA A 138 -20.68 4.63 3.47
C ALA A 138 -19.60 4.66 4.56
N ILE A 139 -19.65 3.74 5.53
CA ILE A 139 -18.63 3.57 6.55
C ILE A 139 -17.28 3.18 5.92
N GLY A 140 -17.28 2.30 4.91
CA GLY A 140 -16.06 1.94 4.17
C GLY A 140 -15.42 3.14 3.47
N ILE A 141 -16.24 4.00 2.83
CA ILE A 141 -15.79 5.25 2.19
C ILE A 141 -15.18 6.19 3.23
N LEU A 142 -15.85 6.40 4.37
CA LEU A 142 -15.36 7.27 5.46
C LEU A 142 -14.06 6.74 6.09
N ALA A 143 -13.98 5.45 6.34
CA ALA A 143 -12.80 4.81 6.94
C ALA A 143 -11.58 4.84 6.02
N GLY A 144 -11.80 4.80 4.70
CA GLY A 144 -10.74 4.92 3.69
C GLY A 144 -10.31 6.35 3.38
N SER A 145 -11.00 7.35 3.93
CA SER A 145 -10.74 8.77 3.69
C SER A 145 -10.01 9.40 4.89
N ALA A 146 -9.07 10.33 4.61
CA ALA A 146 -8.33 11.07 5.65
C ALA A 146 -9.20 12.19 6.25
N VAL A 147 -10.28 11.82 6.95
CA VAL A 147 -11.20 12.77 7.59
C VAL A 147 -10.89 12.96 9.07
N SER A 148 -11.01 14.21 9.55
CA SER A 148 -10.86 14.52 10.97
C SER A 148 -11.92 13.83 11.84
N PRO A 149 -11.68 13.60 13.14
CA PRO A 149 -12.70 13.05 14.03
C PRO A 149 -14.01 13.83 14.04
N THR A 150 -13.93 15.18 14.00
CA THR A 150 -15.11 16.05 13.93
C THR A 150 -15.89 15.86 12.64
N ALA A 151 -15.20 15.77 11.50
CA ALA A 151 -15.87 15.52 10.22
C ALA A 151 -16.53 14.12 10.20
N ARG A 152 -15.92 13.11 10.81
CA ARG A 152 -16.54 11.77 10.97
C ARG A 152 -17.85 11.85 11.76
N ASP A 153 -17.90 12.64 12.83
CA ASP A 153 -19.09 12.84 13.63
C ASP A 153 -20.23 13.49 12.82
N VAL A 154 -19.90 14.49 11.99
CA VAL A 154 -20.85 15.14 11.09
C VAL A 154 -21.39 14.19 10.05
N TYR A 155 -20.51 13.44 9.36
CA TYR A 155 -20.97 12.49 8.33
C TYR A 155 -21.72 11.30 8.92
N ALA A 156 -21.35 10.81 10.11
CA ALA A 156 -22.12 9.79 10.81
C ALA A 156 -23.53 10.27 11.15
N GLY A 157 -23.67 11.56 11.52
CA GLY A 157 -24.98 12.18 11.73
C GLY A 157 -25.82 12.20 10.45
N ARG A 158 -25.23 12.58 9.31
CA ARG A 158 -25.94 12.59 8.00
C ARG A 158 -26.39 11.18 7.59
N ILE A 159 -25.53 10.16 7.77
CA ILE A 159 -25.87 8.77 7.48
C ILE A 159 -27.01 8.30 8.39
N ALA A 160 -26.94 8.62 9.67
CA ALA A 160 -27.98 8.28 10.66
C ALA A 160 -29.34 8.90 10.29
N GLU A 161 -29.36 10.18 9.90
CA GLU A 161 -30.56 10.90 9.47
C GLU A 161 -31.16 10.28 8.20
N GLN A 162 -30.33 9.97 7.18
CA GLN A 162 -30.79 9.36 5.93
C GLN A 162 -31.35 7.94 6.11
N THR A 163 -30.80 7.18 7.06
CA THR A 163 -31.13 5.75 7.25
C THR A 163 -32.08 5.48 8.38
N GLY A 164 -32.27 6.42 9.30
CA GLY A 164 -33.03 6.22 10.53
C GLY A 164 -32.30 5.34 11.56
N ILE A 165 -31.01 5.04 11.34
CA ILE A 165 -30.20 4.25 12.28
C ILE A 165 -29.60 5.19 13.34
N ASP A 166 -29.49 4.69 14.57
CA ASP A 166 -28.91 5.48 15.66
C ASP A 166 -27.47 5.92 15.35
N LYS A 167 -27.17 7.22 15.52
CA LYS A 167 -25.86 7.82 15.25
C LYS A 167 -24.74 7.12 16.02
N LYS A 168 -25.00 6.66 17.27
CA LYS A 168 -23.99 5.98 18.09
C LYS A 168 -23.61 4.63 17.47
N ALA A 169 -24.58 3.91 16.90
CA ALA A 169 -24.32 2.65 16.21
C ALA A 169 -23.42 2.88 14.98
N VAL A 170 -23.72 3.90 14.17
CA VAL A 170 -22.90 4.29 13.01
C VAL A 170 -21.48 4.67 13.43
N LEU A 171 -21.32 5.46 14.50
CA LEU A 171 -20.00 5.87 15.02
C LEU A 171 -19.18 4.69 15.52
N VAL A 172 -19.76 3.77 16.29
CA VAL A 172 -19.06 2.58 16.78
C VAL A 172 -18.54 1.72 15.63
N GLN A 173 -19.36 1.52 14.62
CA GLN A 173 -19.00 0.75 13.43
C GLN A 173 -17.90 1.49 12.62
N LEU A 174 -18.02 2.81 12.45
CA LEU A 174 -17.02 3.65 11.78
C LEU A 174 -15.66 3.60 12.48
N GLU A 175 -15.63 3.74 13.80
CA GLU A 175 -14.37 3.65 14.57
C GLU A 175 -13.71 2.28 14.44
N SER A 176 -14.51 1.20 14.44
CA SER A 176 -14.01 -0.16 14.20
C SER A 176 -13.40 -0.29 12.81
N ALA A 177 -14.07 0.24 11.78
CA ALA A 177 -13.61 0.23 10.40
C ALA A 177 -12.31 1.05 10.22
N VAL A 178 -12.21 2.22 10.83
CA VAL A 178 -11.01 3.07 10.81
C VAL A 178 -9.82 2.37 11.47
N ARG A 179 -10.02 1.74 12.63
CA ARG A 179 -8.98 0.94 13.29
C ARG A 179 -8.53 -0.25 12.41
N GLY A 180 -9.48 -0.89 11.74
CA GLY A 180 -9.22 -1.97 10.79
C GLY A 180 -8.45 -1.52 9.54
N ALA A 181 -8.83 -0.38 8.97
CA ALA A 181 -8.15 0.22 7.82
C ALA A 181 -6.71 0.62 8.16
N GLY A 182 -6.49 1.25 9.32
CA GLY A 182 -5.15 1.62 9.80
C GLY A 182 -4.23 0.39 9.98
N ARG A 183 -4.75 -0.70 10.54
CA ARG A 183 -3.98 -1.97 10.65
C ARG A 183 -3.64 -2.57 9.29
N ARG A 184 -4.58 -2.55 8.32
CA ARG A 184 -4.32 -3.04 6.96
C ARG A 184 -3.30 -2.18 6.22
N ALA A 185 -3.38 -0.85 6.34
CA ALA A 185 -2.43 0.08 5.75
C ALA A 185 -1.00 -0.15 6.27
N ARG A 186 -0.82 -0.22 7.59
CA ARG A 186 0.47 -0.53 8.23
C ARG A 186 1.04 -1.89 7.78
N ARG A 187 0.18 -2.91 7.72
CA ARG A 187 0.61 -4.25 7.25
C ARG A 187 1.00 -4.23 5.77
N LYS A 188 0.28 -3.46 4.93
CA LYS A 188 0.62 -3.31 3.51
C LYS A 188 1.94 -2.58 3.34
N GLU A 189 2.15 -1.47 4.03
CA GLU A 189 3.39 -0.69 4.03
C GLU A 189 4.58 -1.54 4.52
N GLN A 190 4.40 -2.27 5.62
CA GLN A 190 5.43 -3.18 6.13
C GLN A 190 5.75 -4.30 5.13
N ASN A 191 4.75 -4.85 4.44
CA ASN A 191 4.97 -5.85 3.40
C ASN A 191 5.65 -5.25 2.15
N GLU A 192 5.32 -4.02 1.76
CA GLU A 192 5.95 -3.33 0.64
C GLU A 192 7.42 -2.97 0.94
N LEU A 193 7.69 -2.44 2.13
CA LEU A 193 9.06 -2.19 2.61
C LEU A 193 9.87 -3.49 2.67
N SER A 194 9.27 -4.57 3.16
CA SER A 194 9.90 -5.89 3.17
C SER A 194 10.19 -6.39 1.75
N ARG A 195 9.25 -6.22 0.81
CA ARG A 195 9.44 -6.60 -0.60
C ARG A 195 10.51 -5.74 -1.28
N GLN A 196 10.53 -4.43 -1.07
CA GLN A 196 11.54 -3.53 -1.64
C GLN A 196 12.93 -3.81 -1.08
N GLY A 197 13.05 -4.01 0.23
CA GLY A 197 14.33 -4.39 0.86
C GLY A 197 14.84 -5.75 0.36
N ILE A 198 13.97 -6.73 0.16
CA ILE A 198 14.34 -8.04 -0.37
C ILE A 198 14.67 -7.96 -1.87
N ALA A 199 13.90 -7.19 -2.66
CA ALA A 199 14.12 -7.05 -4.11
C ALA A 199 15.42 -6.30 -4.45
N ALA A 200 15.90 -5.40 -3.58
CA ALA A 200 17.16 -4.70 -3.77
C ALA A 200 18.38 -5.63 -3.61
N ASP A 201 18.24 -6.66 -2.75
CA ASP A 201 19.35 -7.58 -2.42
C ASP A 201 19.36 -8.88 -3.24
N ILE A 202 18.21 -9.28 -3.79
CA ILE A 202 18.08 -10.55 -4.53
C ILE A 202 17.87 -10.26 -6.01
N ARG A 203 18.91 -10.35 -6.82
CA ARG A 203 18.82 -10.44 -8.30
C ARG A 203 18.39 -11.86 -8.69
N VAL A 204 17.18 -12.28 -8.34
CA VAL A 204 16.62 -13.58 -8.75
C VAL A 204 15.66 -13.34 -9.91
N PRO A 205 15.75 -14.08 -11.02
CA PRO A 205 14.76 -14.03 -12.09
C PRO A 205 13.37 -14.37 -11.55
N TYR A 206 12.36 -13.64 -12.03
CA TYR A 206 10.96 -13.77 -11.61
C TYR A 206 10.34 -15.03 -12.20
N ASP A 207 10.61 -16.17 -11.58
CA ASP A 207 9.96 -17.43 -11.84
C ASP A 207 9.36 -18.00 -10.54
N ARG A 208 8.68 -19.16 -10.62
CA ARG A 208 8.05 -19.78 -9.43
C ARG A 208 9.02 -20.11 -8.29
N GLY A 209 10.34 -20.17 -8.56
CA GLY A 209 11.38 -20.32 -7.55
C GLY A 209 11.66 -19.04 -6.78
N GLY A 210 11.43 -17.85 -7.38
CA GLY A 210 11.68 -16.55 -6.76
C GLY A 210 10.80 -16.27 -5.54
N GLU A 211 9.54 -16.70 -5.56
CA GLU A 211 8.60 -16.46 -4.44
C GLU A 211 8.96 -17.30 -3.20
N ALA A 212 9.41 -18.55 -3.40
CA ALA A 212 9.90 -19.42 -2.33
C ALA A 212 11.21 -18.88 -1.75
N ALA A 213 12.14 -18.37 -2.58
CA ALA A 213 13.39 -17.77 -2.15
C ALA A 213 13.17 -16.47 -1.34
N LEU A 214 12.20 -15.64 -1.76
CA LEU A 214 11.80 -14.43 -1.00
C LEU A 214 11.21 -14.78 0.37
N GLY A 215 10.39 -15.83 0.43
CA GLY A 215 9.83 -16.35 1.68
C GLY A 215 10.91 -16.88 2.62
N ALA A 216 11.91 -17.59 2.10
CA ALA A 216 13.06 -18.11 2.86
C ALA A 216 13.95 -16.99 3.38
N ALA A 217 14.27 -15.98 2.55
CA ALA A 217 15.05 -14.83 2.98
C ALA A 217 14.37 -14.05 4.12
N SER A 218 13.05 -13.86 4.04
CA SER A 218 12.26 -13.26 5.12
C SER A 218 12.27 -14.09 6.39
N ALA A 219 12.16 -15.42 6.29
CA ALA A 219 12.22 -16.33 7.44
C ALA A 219 13.59 -16.28 8.12
N ALA A 220 14.69 -16.27 7.36
CA ALA A 220 16.03 -16.15 7.89
C ALA A 220 16.24 -14.85 8.68
N ARG A 221 15.74 -13.70 8.18
CA ARG A 221 15.81 -12.41 8.89
C ARG A 221 15.02 -12.43 10.20
N GLN A 222 13.83 -13.04 10.22
CA GLN A 222 13.03 -13.17 11.44
C GLN A 222 13.72 -14.05 12.48
N LEU A 223 14.37 -15.14 12.08
CA LEU A 223 15.16 -15.98 12.99
C LEU A 223 16.38 -15.25 13.54
N VAL A 224 17.10 -14.47 12.72
CA VAL A 224 18.20 -13.60 13.19
C VAL A 224 17.69 -12.60 14.22
N ALA A 225 16.58 -11.91 13.94
CA ALA A 225 15.99 -10.98 14.89
C ALA A 225 15.59 -11.65 16.22
N ALA A 226 15.00 -12.86 16.17
CA ALA A 226 14.65 -13.61 17.37
C ALA A 226 15.87 -13.95 18.21
N MET A 227 16.98 -14.38 17.59
CA MET A 227 18.24 -14.69 18.30
C MET A 227 18.90 -13.46 18.93
N LEU A 228 18.72 -12.27 18.31
CA LEU A 228 19.22 -11.02 18.86
C LEU A 228 18.38 -10.50 20.03
N GLN A 229 17.07 -10.78 20.03
CA GLN A 229 16.14 -10.35 21.06
C GLN A 229 16.14 -11.29 22.28
N ASP A 230 16.28 -12.59 22.04
CA ASP A 230 16.26 -13.62 23.08
C ASP A 230 17.42 -14.60 22.87
N ALA A 231 18.46 -14.43 23.68
CA ALA A 231 19.60 -15.34 23.68
C ALA A 231 19.20 -16.80 24.02
N GLY A 232 18.08 -17.02 24.71
CA GLY A 232 17.54 -18.34 25.02
C GLY A 232 16.99 -19.07 23.78
N ALA A 233 16.67 -18.34 22.71
CA ALA A 233 16.25 -18.95 21.45
C ALA A 233 17.43 -19.55 20.64
N ILE A 234 18.66 -19.08 20.88
CA ILE A 234 19.84 -19.49 20.09
C ILE A 234 20.09 -21.01 20.12
N PRO A 235 20.13 -21.68 21.28
CA PRO A 235 20.34 -23.14 21.31
C PRO A 235 19.23 -23.89 20.57
N TYR A 236 18.00 -23.48 20.75
CA TYR A 236 16.84 -24.11 20.12
C TYR A 236 16.88 -24.01 18.59
N ILE A 237 17.23 -22.82 18.04
CA ILE A 237 17.36 -22.58 16.61
C ILE A 237 18.59 -23.34 16.06
N ARG A 238 19.72 -23.30 16.77
CA ARG A 238 20.97 -23.95 16.34
C ARG A 238 20.83 -25.46 16.16
N GLU A 239 20.05 -26.11 17.01
CA GLU A 239 19.79 -27.56 16.94
C GLU A 239 19.01 -27.96 15.68
N ARG A 240 18.21 -27.03 15.12
CA ARG A 240 17.23 -27.28 14.03
C ARG A 240 17.57 -26.61 12.72
N LEU A 241 18.32 -25.52 12.75
CA LEU A 241 18.70 -24.77 11.57
C LEU A 241 20.03 -25.24 10.99
N ASN A 242 19.97 -25.83 9.80
CA ASN A 242 21.15 -26.05 8.98
C ASN A 242 21.43 -24.77 8.16
N LEU A 243 22.64 -24.21 8.22
CA LEU A 243 23.05 -23.01 7.50
C LEU A 243 22.86 -23.15 5.97
N GLY A 244 22.93 -24.36 5.42
CA GLY A 244 22.65 -24.61 4.02
C GLY A 244 21.20 -24.34 3.58
N MET A 245 20.25 -24.26 4.52
CA MET A 245 18.86 -23.89 4.24
C MET A 245 18.70 -22.38 4.02
N VAL A 246 19.67 -21.59 4.47
CA VAL A 246 19.63 -20.12 4.38
C VAL A 246 20.15 -19.70 3.00
N VAL A 247 19.29 -19.12 2.18
CA VAL A 247 19.58 -18.77 0.78
C VAL A 247 20.57 -17.60 0.66
N LEU A 248 20.58 -16.66 1.61
CA LEU A 248 21.41 -15.46 1.58
C LEU A 248 22.76 -15.71 2.29
N PRO A 249 23.90 -15.60 1.59
CA PRO A 249 25.24 -15.76 2.18
C PRO A 249 25.48 -14.81 3.36
N GLU A 250 25.00 -13.58 3.26
CA GLU A 250 25.11 -12.57 4.31
C GLU A 250 24.36 -12.99 5.59
N MET A 251 23.21 -13.66 5.45
CA MET A 251 22.46 -14.20 6.58
C MET A 251 23.15 -15.44 7.18
N GLN A 252 23.77 -16.29 6.35
CA GLN A 252 24.57 -17.41 6.85
C GLN A 252 25.74 -16.89 7.71
N GLN A 253 26.44 -15.85 7.23
CA GLN A 253 27.53 -15.21 7.96
C GLN A 253 27.04 -14.62 9.29
N ALA A 254 25.88 -13.94 9.28
CA ALA A 254 25.28 -13.36 10.47
C ALA A 254 24.90 -14.43 11.51
N ILE A 255 24.24 -15.51 11.09
CA ILE A 255 23.83 -16.61 11.97
C ILE A 255 25.06 -17.30 12.58
N LYS A 256 26.12 -17.53 11.78
CA LYS A 256 27.36 -18.09 12.25
C LYS A 256 28.02 -17.21 13.31
N ALA A 257 28.11 -15.92 13.08
CA ALA A 257 28.66 -14.96 14.04
C ALA A 257 27.84 -14.89 15.35
N ILE A 258 26.51 -15.00 15.29
CA ILE A 258 25.64 -15.09 16.47
C ILE A 258 25.95 -16.38 17.25
N TYR A 259 26.09 -17.51 16.57
CA TYR A 259 26.46 -18.80 17.23
C TYR A 259 27.85 -18.74 17.88
N ASP A 260 28.83 -18.09 17.23
CA ASP A 260 30.18 -17.92 17.76
C ASP A 260 30.20 -17.01 19.01
N CYS A 261 29.40 -15.93 19.02
CA CYS A 261 29.21 -15.09 20.20
C CYS A 261 28.59 -15.87 21.34
N ALA A 262 27.53 -16.62 21.08
CA ALA A 262 26.87 -17.45 22.08
C ALA A 262 27.79 -18.53 22.68
N ALA A 263 28.62 -19.19 21.84
CA ALA A 263 29.60 -20.16 22.28
C ALA A 263 30.69 -19.56 23.19
N ARG A 264 31.01 -18.28 23.03
CA ARG A 264 31.96 -17.53 23.88
C ARG A 264 31.30 -16.89 25.10
N GLY A 265 30.02 -17.10 25.32
CA GLY A 265 29.25 -16.45 26.39
C GLY A 265 29.09 -14.92 26.22
N GLN A 266 29.28 -14.41 25.01
CA GLN A 266 29.13 -13.00 24.70
C GLN A 266 27.72 -12.69 24.16
N PRO A 267 27.12 -11.55 24.52
CA PRO A 267 25.83 -11.18 23.97
C PRO A 267 25.95 -10.87 22.45
N ALA A 268 25.07 -11.43 21.66
CA ALA A 268 24.99 -11.12 20.24
C ALA A 268 24.25 -9.79 20.06
N ASN A 269 24.99 -8.69 19.92
CA ASN A 269 24.46 -7.34 19.71
C ASN A 269 25.27 -6.60 18.64
N ALA A 270 24.82 -5.39 18.26
CA ALA A 270 25.45 -4.59 17.23
C ALA A 270 26.97 -4.40 17.45
N THR A 271 27.39 -4.17 18.70
CA THR A 271 28.81 -3.91 19.05
C THR A 271 29.66 -5.18 18.92
N THR A 272 29.16 -6.33 19.32
CA THR A 272 29.91 -7.60 19.26
C THR A 272 29.91 -8.21 17.87
N LEU A 273 28.88 -7.96 17.05
CA LEU A 273 28.76 -8.49 15.70
C LEU A 273 29.48 -7.64 14.65
N SER A 274 29.57 -6.30 14.85
CA SER A 274 30.20 -5.39 13.90
C SER A 274 31.60 -5.81 13.47
N PRO A 275 32.53 -6.23 14.34
CA PRO A 275 33.89 -6.64 13.93
C PRO A 275 33.94 -8.04 13.30
N LEU A 276 32.87 -8.82 13.37
CA LEU A 276 32.79 -10.21 12.88
C LEU A 276 32.11 -10.32 11.53
N LEU A 277 31.47 -9.26 11.05
CA LEU A 277 30.64 -9.26 9.86
C LEU A 277 31.18 -8.28 8.81
N GLU A 278 31.06 -8.67 7.56
CA GLU A 278 31.24 -7.73 6.44
C GLU A 278 30.11 -6.69 6.44
N GLU A 279 30.34 -5.52 5.82
CA GLU A 279 29.41 -4.39 5.79
C GLU A 279 28.00 -4.79 5.33
N LYS A 280 27.92 -5.64 4.29
CA LYS A 280 26.61 -6.15 3.78
C LYS A 280 25.90 -7.04 4.80
N ALA A 281 26.61 -7.96 5.41
CA ALA A 281 26.04 -8.87 6.41
C ALA A 281 25.59 -8.09 7.66
N TYR A 282 26.38 -7.12 8.10
CA TYR A 282 26.04 -6.23 9.20
C TYR A 282 24.78 -5.40 8.91
N SER A 283 24.70 -4.83 7.71
CA SER A 283 23.49 -4.09 7.26
C SER A 283 22.25 -4.96 7.29
N GLN A 284 22.34 -6.23 6.89
CA GLN A 284 21.23 -7.19 6.94
C GLN A 284 20.81 -7.52 8.38
N VAL A 285 21.74 -7.62 9.31
CA VAL A 285 21.46 -7.83 10.75
C VAL A 285 20.71 -6.62 11.33
N MET A 286 21.17 -5.41 11.03
CA MET A 286 20.52 -4.18 11.49
C MET A 286 19.11 -4.02 10.90
N LEU A 287 18.94 -4.37 9.63
CA LEU A 287 17.63 -4.38 8.98
C LEU A 287 16.68 -5.41 9.61
N ALA A 288 17.17 -6.63 9.89
CA ALA A 288 16.41 -7.68 10.55
C ALA A 288 15.94 -7.24 11.94
N GLN A 289 16.82 -6.60 12.72
CA GLN A 289 16.50 -6.08 14.04
C GLN A 289 15.46 -4.95 13.98
N ALA A 290 15.63 -3.99 13.07
CA ALA A 290 14.72 -2.86 12.93
C ALA A 290 13.31 -3.30 12.46
N GLN A 291 13.24 -4.24 11.52
CA GLN A 291 11.97 -4.73 10.97
C GLN A 291 11.16 -5.59 11.96
N ASN A 292 11.79 -6.17 12.95
CA ASN A 292 11.17 -7.10 13.89
C ASN A 292 11.29 -6.64 15.35
N ALA A 293 11.58 -5.37 15.61
CA ALA A 293 11.81 -4.82 16.95
C ALA A 293 10.67 -5.11 17.95
N ASP A 294 9.43 -5.08 17.48
CA ASP A 294 8.22 -5.28 18.30
C ASP A 294 7.67 -6.73 18.23
N THR A 295 8.35 -7.65 17.51
CA THR A 295 7.84 -9.00 17.28
C THR A 295 8.59 -10.00 18.17
N ARG A 296 7.95 -10.48 19.22
CA ARG A 296 8.46 -11.62 20.00
C ARG A 296 7.94 -12.91 19.40
N LEU A 297 8.85 -13.77 18.94
CA LEU A 297 8.50 -15.06 18.37
C LEU A 297 8.35 -16.12 19.48
N THR A 298 7.26 -16.89 19.39
CA THR A 298 7.09 -18.11 20.20
C THR A 298 7.85 -19.28 19.57
N ARG A 299 8.05 -20.37 20.32
CA ARG A 299 8.66 -21.60 19.76
C ARG A 299 7.92 -22.11 18.52
N ARG A 300 6.60 -22.03 18.52
CA ARG A 300 5.76 -22.42 17.37
C ARG A 300 6.02 -21.54 16.14
N ASP A 301 6.24 -20.25 16.34
CA ASP A 301 6.57 -19.32 15.24
C ASP A 301 7.96 -19.65 14.67
N ILE A 302 8.93 -19.96 15.53
CA ILE A 302 10.28 -20.40 15.13
C ILE A 302 10.19 -21.69 14.30
N ASP A 303 9.42 -22.69 14.73
CA ASP A 303 9.23 -23.94 13.98
C ASP A 303 8.62 -23.69 12.59
N MET A 304 7.61 -22.82 12.49
CA MET A 304 7.02 -22.44 11.19
C MET A 304 8.03 -21.75 10.26
N LEU A 305 8.95 -20.96 10.80
CA LEU A 305 10.00 -20.30 10.01
C LEU A 305 11.06 -21.30 9.54
N LEU A 306 11.43 -22.27 10.38
CA LEU A 306 12.33 -23.35 10.04
C LEU A 306 11.74 -24.25 8.93
N ASP A 307 10.46 -24.61 9.03
CA ASP A 307 9.75 -25.38 8.00
C ASP A 307 9.74 -24.64 6.66
N ARG A 308 9.58 -23.32 6.66
CA ARG A 308 9.67 -22.49 5.44
C ARG A 308 11.04 -22.55 4.80
N LEU A 309 12.11 -22.52 5.59
CA LEU A 309 13.48 -22.65 5.07
C LEU A 309 13.73 -24.03 4.48
N GLN A 310 13.25 -25.10 5.11
CA GLN A 310 13.31 -26.46 4.60
C GLN A 310 12.57 -26.65 3.29
N THR A 311 11.33 -26.12 3.22
CA THR A 311 10.48 -26.23 2.01
C THR A 311 11.06 -25.47 0.82
N ALA A 312 11.73 -24.35 1.07
CA ALA A 312 12.35 -23.54 0.02
C ALA A 312 13.64 -24.17 -0.55
N ASN A 313 14.31 -25.03 0.20
CA ASN A 313 15.56 -25.69 -0.22
C ASN A 313 15.65 -27.15 0.24
N PRO A 314 14.80 -28.05 -0.31
CA PRO A 314 14.67 -29.42 0.17
C PRO A 314 15.94 -30.28 -0.01
N GLU A 315 16.82 -29.94 -0.97
CA GLU A 315 18.07 -30.68 -1.21
C GLU A 315 19.13 -30.42 -0.12
N SER A 316 19.09 -29.28 0.57
CA SER A 316 20.01 -28.95 1.65
C SER A 316 19.62 -29.57 3.00
N ALA A 317 18.36 -30.02 3.15
CA ALA A 317 17.86 -30.68 4.35
C ALA A 317 18.46 -32.09 4.54
N GLN A 318 18.91 -32.77 3.46
CA GLN A 318 19.49 -34.12 3.49
C GLN A 318 20.98 -34.14 3.90
N VAL A 319 21.63 -32.99 4.10
CA VAL A 319 23.06 -32.88 4.42
C VAL A 319 23.33 -32.71 5.93
N ALA A 320 22.33 -32.88 6.77
CA ALA A 320 22.48 -32.82 8.22
C ALA A 320 23.34 -33.99 8.69
N GLY A 321 24.62 -33.71 9.05
CA GLY A 321 25.57 -34.72 9.58
C GLY A 321 26.94 -34.74 8.91
N THR A 322 27.22 -33.88 7.93
CA THR A 322 28.53 -33.81 7.26
C THR A 322 29.42 -32.68 7.81
N THR A 323 30.74 -32.89 7.79
CA THR A 323 31.73 -31.88 8.18
C THR A 323 31.73 -30.68 7.23
N ASP A 324 32.21 -29.51 7.73
CA ASP A 324 32.16 -28.21 7.00
C ASP A 324 32.82 -28.27 5.60
N ASP A 325 33.85 -29.10 5.42
CA ASP A 325 34.55 -29.27 4.14
C ASP A 325 33.80 -30.18 3.15
N GLU A 326 33.15 -31.25 3.60
CA GLU A 326 32.30 -32.10 2.78
C GLU A 326 31.03 -31.35 2.35
N PHE A 327 30.54 -30.43 3.19
CA PHE A 327 29.42 -29.54 2.86
C PHE A 327 29.79 -28.58 1.73
N ARG A 328 30.97 -27.93 1.83
CA ARG A 328 31.47 -27.00 0.78
C ARG A 328 31.61 -27.68 -0.59
N GLN A 329 32.16 -28.92 -0.60
CA GLN A 329 32.33 -29.68 -1.84
C GLN A 329 30.97 -30.10 -2.46
N LYS A 330 30.04 -30.59 -1.65
CA LYS A 330 28.68 -30.96 -2.11
C LYS A 330 27.88 -29.75 -2.57
N PHE A 331 27.98 -28.63 -1.85
CA PHE A 331 27.28 -27.37 -2.25
C PHE A 331 27.85 -26.76 -3.53
N ALA A 332 29.18 -26.79 -3.70
CA ALA A 332 29.83 -26.36 -4.94
C ALA A 332 29.41 -27.24 -6.14
N ALA A 333 29.26 -28.55 -5.94
CA ALA A 333 28.79 -29.49 -6.96
C ALA A 333 27.30 -29.25 -7.32
N LEU A 334 26.44 -28.98 -6.34
CA LEU A 334 25.02 -28.64 -6.54
C LEU A 334 24.83 -27.29 -7.23
N ALA A 335 25.63 -26.28 -6.85
CA ALA A 335 25.63 -24.96 -7.50
C ALA A 335 26.03 -25.06 -8.97
N ARG A 336 27.04 -25.87 -9.32
CA ARG A 336 27.46 -26.11 -10.71
C ARG A 336 26.38 -26.85 -11.51
N LYS A 337 25.65 -27.78 -10.91
CA LYS A 337 24.55 -28.52 -11.54
C LYS A 337 23.36 -27.61 -11.86
N LYS A 338 23.09 -26.59 -11.04
CA LYS A 338 22.04 -25.59 -11.26
C LYS A 338 22.37 -24.57 -12.36
N VAL A 339 23.67 -24.30 -12.61
CA VAL A 339 24.13 -23.31 -13.61
C VAL A 339 24.26 -23.96 -15.01
N GLY A 340 24.09 -25.28 -15.15
CA GLY A 340 24.11 -25.96 -16.47
C GLY A 340 25.49 -26.13 -17.07
N GLU A 341 26.59 -25.97 -16.32
CA GLU A 341 27.94 -26.27 -16.78
C GLU A 341 28.18 -27.77 -16.76
N ARG A 342 28.48 -28.34 -17.92
CA ARG A 342 28.96 -29.73 -18.02
C ARG A 342 30.29 -29.88 -17.30
N PRO A 343 30.55 -31.02 -16.64
CA PRO A 343 31.87 -31.29 -16.08
C PRO A 343 32.91 -31.34 -17.20
N PRO A 344 34.16 -30.94 -16.95
CA PRO A 344 35.24 -31.10 -17.92
C PRO A 344 35.41 -32.60 -18.18
N GLU A 345 35.43 -32.96 -19.44
CA GLU A 345 35.78 -34.36 -19.89
C GLU A 345 37.24 -34.59 -19.51
N GLU A 346 37.51 -35.77 -18.92
CA GLU A 346 38.87 -36.30 -18.66
C GLU A 346 39.53 -36.70 -19.99
#